data_4cecd2326048bb621562857ce3af5683
#
_entry.id   4cecd2326048bb621562857ce3af5683
#
_cell.length_a   1.000
_cell.length_b   1.000
_cell.length_c   1.000
_cell.angle_alpha   90.00
_cell.angle_beta   90.00
_cell.angle_gamma   90.00
#
_symmetry.space_group_name_H-M   'P 1'
#
loop_
_entity.id
_entity.type
_entity.pdbx_description
1 polymer ?
#
loop_
_entity_poly.entity_id
_entity_poly.type
_entity_poly.pdbx_seq_one_letter_code
_entity_poly.pdbx_strand_id
1 'polypeptide(L)'
;VLKLEALYKERAAEEKKEFEVRDIYPLTNLQLYFAYVMRGNTTANLPFLFKLDPHVNVYLLKTAVERMFDVHPELKCVIQLHEGAYKNFRKDDRKVDIPLITLSDAQWEETRKGLLRPYMYTENEPLYHTGIYMTESANYLFLDIAHIMGDGMTMNVLFEDINAIYAGKQVEKEKYTFYEYILDEKERDAKGLR
;
A
#
# COMPACT_ATOMS: atom_id res chain seq x y z
N VAL A 1 19.00 0.08 0.92
CA VAL A 1 17.69 -0.17 1.54
C VAL A 1 17.69 -1.55 2.18
N LEU A 2 17.91 -2.66 1.46
CA LEU A 2 17.98 -4.04 2.04
C LEU A 2 18.94 -4.18 3.23
N LYS A 3 20.05 -3.44 3.26
CA LYS A 3 20.97 -3.40 4.41
C LYS A 3 20.38 -2.67 5.63
N LEU A 4 19.54 -1.66 5.41
CA LEU A 4 18.87 -0.93 6.50
C LEU A 4 17.74 -1.78 7.11
N GLU A 5 16.92 -2.44 6.29
CA GLU A 5 15.89 -3.36 6.78
C GLU A 5 16.49 -4.56 7.55
N ALA A 6 17.58 -5.14 7.02
CA ALA A 6 18.29 -6.20 7.72
C ALA A 6 18.84 -5.73 9.08
N LEU A 7 19.45 -4.55 9.13
CA LEU A 7 19.95 -3.93 10.38
C LEU A 7 18.81 -3.59 11.36
N TYR A 8 17.63 -3.20 10.84
CA TYR A 8 16.45 -2.95 11.68
C TYR A 8 15.84 -4.25 12.19
N LYS A 9 15.74 -5.28 11.34
CA LYS A 9 15.27 -6.63 11.73
C LYS A 9 16.21 -7.26 12.79
N GLU A 10 17.53 -7.12 12.64
CA GLU A 10 18.51 -7.56 13.65
C GLU A 10 18.35 -6.80 14.97
N ARG A 11 18.28 -5.46 14.95
CA ARG A 11 18.10 -4.65 16.16
C ARG A 11 16.79 -4.91 16.88
N ALA A 12 15.67 -5.00 16.15
CA ALA A 12 14.38 -5.32 16.76
C ALA A 12 14.34 -6.73 17.35
N ALA A 13 15.08 -7.68 16.77
CA ALA A 13 15.24 -9.03 17.30
C ALA A 13 16.15 -9.06 18.55
N GLU A 14 17.19 -8.23 18.59
CA GLU A 14 18.10 -8.16 19.73
C GLU A 14 17.48 -7.50 20.96
N GLU A 15 16.64 -6.46 20.77
CA GLU A 15 16.07 -5.70 21.89
C GLU A 15 14.76 -6.29 22.43
N LYS A 16 14.16 -7.34 21.84
CA LYS A 16 12.83 -7.89 22.19
C LYS A 16 11.79 -6.78 22.46
N LYS A 17 11.84 -5.71 21.65
CA LYS A 17 11.03 -4.54 21.85
C LYS A 17 9.59 -4.87 21.50
N GLU A 18 8.72 -4.96 22.49
CA GLU A 18 7.27 -5.02 22.27
C GLU A 18 6.76 -3.62 22.00
N PHE A 19 6.14 -3.44 20.81
CA PHE A 19 5.50 -2.18 20.45
C PHE A 19 4.03 -2.22 20.82
N GLU A 20 3.56 -1.14 21.43
CA GLU A 20 2.14 -0.99 21.74
C GLU A 20 1.32 -0.85 20.45
N VAL A 21 0.30 -1.69 20.30
CA VAL A 21 -0.67 -1.55 19.20
C VAL A 21 -1.60 -0.38 19.48
N ARG A 22 -1.73 0.53 18.53
CA ARG A 22 -2.56 1.73 18.62
C ARG A 22 -3.53 1.81 17.45
N ASP A 23 -4.64 2.50 17.66
CA ASP A 23 -5.59 2.81 16.59
C ASP A 23 -5.13 4.00 15.74
N ILE A 24 -4.36 4.92 16.35
CA ILE A 24 -3.90 6.15 15.72
C ILE A 24 -2.39 6.30 15.94
N TYR A 25 -1.67 6.49 14.84
CA TYR A 25 -0.22 6.70 14.84
C TYR A 25 0.13 8.10 14.36
N PRO A 26 1.24 8.68 14.82
CA PRO A 26 1.81 9.87 14.20
C PRO A 26 2.29 9.53 12.78
N LEU A 27 2.58 10.55 11.98
CA LEU A 27 3.28 10.37 10.71
C LEU A 27 4.80 10.46 10.92
N THR A 28 5.56 9.73 10.10
CA THR A 28 7.01 9.95 9.96
C THR A 28 7.28 11.33 9.34
N ASN A 29 8.52 11.80 9.43
CA ASN A 29 8.88 13.09 8.84
C ASN A 29 8.69 13.10 7.32
N LEU A 30 8.97 11.97 6.65
CA LEU A 30 8.73 11.82 5.21
C LEU A 30 7.24 11.81 4.89
N GLN A 31 6.42 11.11 5.68
CA GLN A 31 4.97 11.10 5.50
C GLN A 31 4.35 12.48 5.69
N LEU A 32 4.86 13.30 6.61
CA LEU A 32 4.41 14.68 6.78
C LEU A 32 4.65 15.51 5.51
N TYR A 33 5.80 15.31 4.84
CA TYR A 33 6.05 15.94 3.55
C TYR A 33 4.98 15.56 2.52
N PHE A 34 4.68 14.27 2.36
CA PHE A 34 3.62 13.84 1.44
C PHE A 34 2.25 14.41 1.82
N ALA A 35 1.89 14.38 3.10
CA ALA A 35 0.59 14.82 3.56
C ALA A 35 0.34 16.32 3.39
N TYR A 36 1.37 17.16 3.58
CA TYR A 36 1.21 18.62 3.52
C TYR A 36 1.64 19.23 2.19
N VAL A 37 2.66 18.67 1.52
CA VAL A 37 3.25 19.26 0.32
C VAL A 37 2.77 18.57 -0.94
N MET A 38 2.64 17.25 -0.94
CA MET A 38 2.33 16.46 -2.13
C MET A 38 0.85 16.10 -2.26
N ARG A 39 0.02 16.46 -1.30
CA ARG A 39 -1.42 16.22 -1.33
C ARG A 39 -2.06 16.76 -2.61
N GLY A 40 -2.89 15.95 -3.26
CA GLY A 40 -3.56 16.34 -4.50
C GLY A 40 -2.66 16.33 -5.74
N ASN A 41 -1.42 15.84 -5.62
CA ASN A 41 -0.50 15.75 -6.75
C ASN A 41 -0.32 14.28 -7.18
N THR A 42 -0.59 13.98 -8.43
CA THR A 42 -0.44 12.63 -8.99
C THR A 42 1.00 12.12 -9.06
N THR A 43 2.01 12.99 -8.91
CA THR A 43 3.41 12.55 -8.75
C THR A 43 3.66 11.85 -7.42
N ALA A 44 2.72 11.95 -6.46
CA ALA A 44 2.73 11.22 -5.20
C ALA A 44 1.97 9.87 -5.29
N ASN A 45 1.81 9.31 -6.47
CA ASN A 45 1.24 8.00 -6.74
C ASN A 45 2.36 7.04 -7.18
N LEU A 46 2.12 5.74 -6.98
CA LEU A 46 2.95 4.64 -7.50
C LEU A 46 2.07 3.76 -8.41
N PRO A 47 1.73 4.27 -9.63
CA PRO A 47 0.81 3.60 -10.51
C PRO A 47 1.50 2.53 -11.36
N PHE A 48 0.88 1.36 -11.43
CA PHE A 48 1.26 0.26 -12.31
C PHE A 48 0.05 -0.23 -13.09
N LEU A 49 0.20 -0.34 -14.38
CA LEU A 49 -0.80 -0.90 -15.29
C LEU A 49 -0.18 -2.05 -16.07
N PHE A 50 -0.68 -3.26 -15.81
CA PHE A 50 -0.21 -4.47 -16.48
C PHE A 50 -1.26 -4.96 -17.48
N LYS A 51 -0.86 -5.18 -18.70
CA LYS A 51 -1.59 -6.06 -19.62
C LYS A 51 -1.30 -7.50 -19.24
N LEU A 52 -2.33 -8.26 -18.91
CA LEU A 52 -2.20 -9.62 -18.42
C LEU A 52 -2.02 -10.60 -19.60
N ASP A 53 -1.26 -11.66 -19.32
CA ASP A 53 -1.21 -12.81 -20.25
C ASP A 53 -2.60 -13.44 -20.39
N PRO A 54 -3.03 -13.87 -21.59
CA PRO A 54 -4.36 -14.46 -21.81
C PRO A 54 -4.67 -15.69 -20.95
N HIS A 55 -3.66 -16.38 -20.43
CA HIS A 55 -3.84 -17.55 -19.55
C HIS A 55 -4.01 -17.20 -18.08
N VAL A 56 -3.89 -15.92 -17.68
CA VAL A 56 -4.09 -15.49 -16.31
C VAL A 56 -5.56 -15.65 -15.91
N ASN A 57 -5.78 -16.39 -14.84
CA ASN A 57 -7.11 -16.45 -14.22
C ASN A 57 -7.35 -15.19 -13.40
N VAL A 58 -8.19 -14.29 -13.91
CA VAL A 58 -8.48 -12.99 -13.31
C VAL A 58 -9.15 -13.10 -11.94
N TYR A 59 -9.93 -14.15 -11.68
CA TYR A 59 -10.57 -14.37 -10.39
C TYR A 59 -9.56 -14.80 -9.32
N LEU A 60 -8.61 -15.66 -9.71
CA LEU A 60 -7.53 -16.05 -8.84
C LEU A 60 -6.58 -14.88 -8.58
N LEU A 61 -6.31 -14.05 -9.60
CA LEU A 61 -5.54 -12.83 -9.45
C LEU A 61 -6.22 -11.83 -8.52
N LYS A 62 -7.55 -11.62 -8.66
CA LYS A 62 -8.33 -10.81 -7.72
C LYS A 62 -8.09 -11.27 -6.28
N THR A 63 -8.27 -12.56 -6.02
CA THR A 63 -8.06 -13.13 -4.68
C THR A 63 -6.62 -12.93 -4.21
N ALA A 64 -5.63 -13.07 -5.10
CA ALA A 64 -4.23 -12.86 -4.74
C ALA A 64 -3.94 -11.40 -4.34
N VAL A 65 -4.48 -10.42 -5.07
CA VAL A 65 -4.35 -9.00 -4.74
C VAL A 65 -5.06 -8.67 -3.42
N GLU A 66 -6.27 -9.18 -3.18
CA GLU A 66 -6.99 -8.99 -1.91
C GLU A 66 -6.20 -9.55 -0.73
N ARG A 67 -5.66 -10.76 -0.86
CA ARG A 67 -4.85 -11.39 0.20
C ARG A 67 -3.52 -10.68 0.43
N MET A 68 -2.93 -10.07 -0.59
CA MET A 68 -1.74 -9.22 -0.42
C MET A 68 -2.04 -8.09 0.58
N PHE A 69 -3.19 -7.42 0.50
CA PHE A 69 -3.59 -6.42 1.50
C PHE A 69 -3.82 -7.01 2.89
N ASP A 70 -4.17 -8.28 3.02
CA ASP A 70 -4.30 -8.94 4.33
C ASP A 70 -2.94 -9.29 4.93
N VAL A 71 -1.95 -9.55 4.08
CA VAL A 71 -0.55 -9.77 4.49
C VAL A 71 0.11 -8.44 4.91
N HIS A 72 -0.23 -7.34 4.22
CA HIS A 72 0.27 -5.98 4.47
C HIS A 72 -0.85 -5.07 5.02
N PRO A 73 -1.32 -5.26 6.26
CA PRO A 73 -2.48 -4.54 6.80
C PRO A 73 -2.26 -3.03 6.92
N GLU A 74 -1.02 -2.56 6.97
CA GLU A 74 -0.65 -1.15 6.97
C GLU A 74 -1.11 -0.43 5.69
N LEU A 75 -1.21 -1.11 4.55
CA LEU A 75 -1.74 -0.55 3.31
C LEU A 75 -3.25 -0.23 3.38
N LYS A 76 -3.95 -0.79 4.36
CA LYS A 76 -5.39 -0.54 4.60
C LYS A 76 -5.66 0.68 5.46
N CYS A 77 -4.62 1.31 6.00
CA CYS A 77 -4.74 2.50 6.85
C CYS A 77 -5.38 3.68 6.11
N VAL A 78 -5.75 4.69 6.90
CA VAL A 78 -6.23 5.99 6.40
C VAL A 78 -5.35 7.08 6.97
N ILE A 79 -4.93 8.01 6.13
CA ILE A 79 -4.27 9.24 6.59
C ILE A 79 -5.27 10.37 6.44
N GLN A 80 -5.60 11.01 7.54
CA GLN A 80 -6.57 12.11 7.57
C GLN A 80 -6.22 13.14 8.65
N LEU A 81 -6.79 14.34 8.52
CA LEU A 81 -6.63 15.40 9.50
C LEU A 81 -7.36 15.03 10.80
N HIS A 82 -6.66 15.13 11.93
CA HIS A 82 -7.19 14.88 13.27
C HIS A 82 -6.52 15.80 14.28
N GLU A 83 -7.32 16.56 15.02
CA GLU A 83 -6.83 17.54 16.01
C GLU A 83 -5.77 18.50 15.46
N GLY A 84 -5.99 18.98 14.23
CA GLY A 84 -5.11 19.96 13.58
C GLY A 84 -3.85 19.38 12.92
N ALA A 85 -3.65 18.05 12.92
CA ALA A 85 -2.53 17.40 12.27
C ALA A 85 -2.95 16.13 11.50
N TYR A 86 -2.22 15.80 10.44
CA TYR A 86 -2.42 14.51 9.77
C TYR A 86 -1.94 13.37 10.65
N LYS A 87 -2.76 12.32 10.76
CA LYS A 87 -2.51 11.09 11.51
C LYS A 87 -2.79 9.87 10.64
N ASN A 88 -2.15 8.77 10.99
CA ASN A 88 -2.37 7.46 10.38
C ASN A 88 -3.35 6.66 11.27
N PHE A 89 -4.49 6.31 10.71
CA PHE A 89 -5.54 5.52 11.37
C PHE A 89 -5.43 4.06 10.91
N ARG A 90 -5.12 3.18 11.83
CA ARG A 90 -5.03 1.74 11.59
C ARG A 90 -6.40 1.17 11.23
N LYS A 91 -6.47 0.34 10.19
CA LYS A 91 -7.71 -0.26 9.66
C LYS A 91 -7.49 -1.72 9.22
N ASP A 92 -6.84 -2.53 10.05
CA ASP A 92 -6.48 -3.91 9.71
C ASP A 92 -7.68 -4.78 9.33
N ASP A 93 -8.85 -4.48 9.90
CA ASP A 93 -10.12 -5.16 9.65
C ASP A 93 -10.83 -4.72 8.36
N ARG A 94 -10.34 -3.63 7.71
CA ARG A 94 -10.92 -3.17 6.45
C ARG A 94 -10.83 -4.28 5.41
N LYS A 95 -11.97 -4.65 4.86
CA LYS A 95 -12.03 -5.55 3.72
C LYS A 95 -11.66 -4.79 2.45
N VAL A 96 -10.75 -5.36 1.69
CA VAL A 96 -10.39 -4.87 0.36
C VAL A 96 -11.14 -5.75 -0.64
N ASP A 97 -11.91 -5.12 -1.50
CA ASP A 97 -12.61 -5.78 -2.62
C ASP A 97 -12.08 -5.18 -3.92
N ILE A 98 -11.44 -6.01 -4.73
CA ILE A 98 -10.87 -5.59 -6.00
C ILE A 98 -11.94 -5.68 -7.09
N PRO A 99 -12.38 -4.56 -7.68
CA PRO A 99 -13.40 -4.59 -8.69
C PRO A 99 -12.95 -5.34 -9.95
N LEU A 100 -13.81 -6.23 -10.45
CA LEU A 100 -13.72 -6.83 -11.79
C LEU A 100 -14.67 -6.06 -12.71
N ILE A 101 -14.13 -5.37 -13.69
CA ILE A 101 -14.87 -4.46 -14.56
C ILE A 101 -14.78 -4.95 -16.01
N THR A 102 -15.92 -5.28 -16.60
CA THR A 102 -15.99 -5.67 -18.01
C THR A 102 -16.31 -4.46 -18.88
N LEU A 103 -15.53 -4.22 -19.90
CA LEU A 103 -15.64 -3.07 -20.82
C LEU A 103 -15.45 -3.53 -22.25
N SER A 104 -16.00 -2.77 -23.22
CA SER A 104 -15.50 -2.88 -24.60
C SER A 104 -14.10 -2.25 -24.71
N ASP A 105 -13.37 -2.58 -25.77
CA ASP A 105 -12.05 -1.97 -26.01
C ASP A 105 -12.14 -0.44 -26.12
N ALA A 106 -13.20 0.09 -26.73
CA ALA A 106 -13.42 1.54 -26.82
C ALA A 106 -13.67 2.19 -25.46
N GLN A 107 -14.45 1.54 -24.58
CA GLN A 107 -14.67 1.99 -23.21
C GLN A 107 -13.39 1.94 -22.38
N TRP A 108 -12.55 0.93 -22.60
CA TRP A 108 -11.26 0.82 -21.93
C TRP A 108 -10.34 1.98 -22.28
N GLU A 109 -10.23 2.32 -23.57
CA GLU A 109 -9.39 3.45 -24.03
C GLU A 109 -9.80 4.79 -23.39
N GLU A 110 -11.08 4.96 -23.05
CA GLU A 110 -11.54 6.15 -22.33
C GLU A 110 -11.29 6.02 -20.81
N THR A 111 -11.63 4.86 -20.22
CA THR A 111 -11.52 4.60 -18.77
C THR A 111 -10.08 4.73 -18.28
N ARG A 112 -9.12 4.18 -19.04
CA ARG A 112 -7.70 4.18 -18.62
C ARG A 112 -7.09 5.57 -18.47
N LYS A 113 -7.64 6.59 -19.14
CA LYS A 113 -7.17 7.98 -19.01
C LYS A 113 -7.48 8.58 -17.64
N GLY A 114 -8.51 8.07 -16.96
CA GLY A 114 -8.95 8.55 -15.64
C GLY A 114 -8.52 7.66 -14.47
N LEU A 115 -7.68 6.63 -14.68
CA LEU A 115 -7.25 5.73 -13.60
C LEU A 115 -6.36 6.42 -12.58
N LEU A 116 -5.45 7.26 -13.04
CA LEU A 116 -4.54 7.99 -12.17
C LEU A 116 -5.25 9.20 -11.56
N ARG A 117 -5.49 9.12 -10.26
CA ARG A 117 -6.15 10.16 -9.48
C ARG A 117 -5.29 10.51 -8.26
N PRO A 118 -5.21 11.80 -7.87
CA PRO A 118 -4.43 12.18 -6.70
C PRO A 118 -5.09 11.70 -5.41
N TYR A 119 -4.28 11.48 -4.37
CA TYR A 119 -4.74 11.24 -3.00
C TYR A 119 -4.92 12.58 -2.28
N MET A 120 -6.07 12.76 -1.64
CA MET A 120 -6.43 13.99 -0.93
C MET A 120 -6.31 13.87 0.59
N TYR A 121 -6.08 12.63 1.09
CA TYR A 121 -6.01 12.31 2.53
C TYR A 121 -7.23 12.81 3.30
N THR A 122 -8.40 12.54 2.69
CA THR A 122 -9.70 12.84 3.29
C THR A 122 -10.15 11.73 4.22
N GLU A 123 -11.23 11.97 4.94
CA GLU A 123 -11.79 10.99 5.86
C GLU A 123 -12.13 9.68 5.15
N ASN A 124 -11.64 8.57 5.69
CA ASN A 124 -11.84 7.20 5.17
C ASN A 124 -11.32 6.94 3.75
N GLU A 125 -10.57 7.85 3.13
CA GLU A 125 -9.99 7.64 1.81
C GLU A 125 -8.97 6.49 1.85
N PRO A 126 -9.12 5.45 1.01
CA PRO A 126 -8.10 4.41 0.89
C PRO A 126 -6.85 4.97 0.21
N LEU A 127 -5.68 4.47 0.62
CA LEU A 127 -4.38 4.87 0.07
C LEU A 127 -3.96 4.00 -1.11
N TYR A 128 -4.92 3.44 -1.80
CA TYR A 128 -4.74 2.64 -3.01
C TYR A 128 -5.90 2.85 -3.99
N HIS A 129 -5.60 2.77 -5.27
CA HIS A 129 -6.58 2.62 -6.34
C HIS A 129 -6.23 1.34 -7.11
N THR A 130 -7.19 0.46 -7.28
CA THR A 130 -6.92 -0.82 -7.95
C THR A 130 -8.16 -1.36 -8.65
N GLY A 131 -7.97 -2.19 -9.65
CA GLY A 131 -9.04 -2.88 -10.36
C GLY A 131 -8.50 -3.81 -11.45
N ILE A 132 -9.28 -4.81 -11.77
CA ILE A 132 -9.03 -5.69 -12.91
C ILE A 132 -10.06 -5.36 -14.00
N TYR A 133 -9.57 -5.01 -15.17
CA TYR A 133 -10.37 -4.62 -16.31
C TYR A 133 -10.30 -5.71 -17.36
N MET A 134 -11.46 -6.25 -17.72
CA MET A 134 -11.61 -7.29 -18.74
C MET A 134 -12.19 -6.66 -19.99
N THR A 135 -11.48 -6.74 -21.11
CA THR A 135 -11.95 -6.23 -22.40
C THR A 135 -12.08 -7.35 -23.42
N GLU A 136 -12.56 -7.01 -24.62
CA GLU A 136 -12.69 -7.96 -25.73
C GLU A 136 -11.33 -8.50 -26.19
N SER A 137 -10.28 -7.65 -26.14
CA SER A 137 -8.95 -7.99 -26.64
C SER A 137 -7.95 -8.41 -25.57
N ALA A 138 -8.12 -7.98 -24.30
CA ALA A 138 -7.16 -8.26 -23.24
C ALA A 138 -7.73 -7.99 -21.85
N ASN A 139 -7.04 -8.51 -20.82
CA ASN A 139 -7.29 -8.15 -19.42
C ASN A 139 -6.16 -7.27 -18.87
N TYR A 140 -6.49 -6.41 -17.92
CA TYR A 140 -5.53 -5.49 -17.31
C TYR A 140 -5.68 -5.50 -15.79
N LEU A 141 -4.55 -5.44 -15.08
CA LEU A 141 -4.50 -5.10 -13.66
C LEU A 141 -3.99 -3.67 -13.51
N PHE A 142 -4.75 -2.82 -12.87
CA PHE A 142 -4.28 -1.53 -12.37
C PHE A 142 -4.07 -1.62 -10.87
N LEU A 143 -2.89 -1.21 -10.40
CA LEU A 143 -2.56 -1.08 -8.98
C LEU A 143 -1.79 0.22 -8.79
N ASP A 144 -2.33 1.10 -7.98
CA ASP A 144 -1.73 2.36 -7.57
C ASP A 144 -1.77 2.47 -6.06
N ILE A 145 -0.63 2.73 -5.45
CA ILE A 145 -0.48 2.94 -4.01
C ILE A 145 0.00 4.38 -3.79
N ALA A 146 -0.56 5.05 -2.79
CA ALA A 146 -0.08 6.38 -2.40
C ALA A 146 1.38 6.31 -1.95
N HIS A 147 2.25 7.15 -2.53
CA HIS A 147 3.70 7.15 -2.24
C HIS A 147 4.05 7.43 -0.78
N ILE A 148 3.10 7.99 -0.01
CA ILE A 148 3.19 8.13 1.44
C ILE A 148 3.30 6.78 2.18
N MET A 149 2.91 5.66 1.53
CA MET A 149 2.91 4.31 2.09
C MET A 149 4.11 3.47 1.67
N GLY A 150 4.87 3.91 0.69
CA GLY A 150 6.00 3.13 0.21
C GLY A 150 6.69 3.77 -0.98
N ASP A 151 7.58 3.02 -1.58
CA ASP A 151 8.38 3.41 -2.74
C ASP A 151 8.43 2.27 -3.79
N GLY A 152 9.28 2.42 -4.79
CA GLY A 152 9.47 1.39 -5.82
C GLY A 152 9.94 0.04 -5.27
N MET A 153 10.68 0.02 -4.15
CA MET A 153 11.09 -1.24 -3.50
C MET A 153 9.89 -1.92 -2.82
N THR A 154 9.04 -1.14 -2.18
CA THR A 154 7.77 -1.62 -1.63
C THR A 154 6.94 -2.30 -2.72
N MET A 155 6.81 -1.66 -3.90
CA MET A 155 6.03 -2.25 -5.01
C MET A 155 6.59 -3.58 -5.48
N ASN A 156 7.92 -3.77 -5.50
CA ASN A 156 8.52 -5.06 -5.85
C ASN A 156 8.10 -6.16 -4.86
N VAL A 157 8.14 -5.88 -3.55
CA VAL A 157 7.69 -6.83 -2.53
C VAL A 157 6.22 -7.19 -2.72
N LEU A 158 5.34 -6.20 -2.95
CA LEU A 158 3.93 -6.45 -3.17
C LEU A 158 3.67 -7.31 -4.41
N PHE A 159 4.41 -7.10 -5.51
CA PHE A 159 4.28 -7.94 -6.72
C PHE A 159 4.81 -9.35 -6.51
N GLU A 160 5.90 -9.52 -5.76
CA GLU A 160 6.41 -10.85 -5.38
C GLU A 160 5.38 -11.61 -4.56
N ASP A 161 4.74 -10.96 -3.59
CA ASP A 161 3.71 -11.56 -2.76
C ASP A 161 2.43 -11.89 -3.54
N ILE A 162 1.96 -10.99 -4.42
CA ILE A 162 0.84 -11.28 -5.33
C ILE A 162 1.15 -12.52 -6.16
N ASN A 163 2.35 -12.62 -6.76
CA ASN A 163 2.75 -13.77 -7.56
C ASN A 163 2.85 -15.05 -6.73
N ALA A 164 3.38 -14.98 -5.51
CA ALA A 164 3.47 -16.12 -4.61
C ALA A 164 2.08 -16.63 -4.21
N ILE A 165 1.18 -15.72 -3.84
CA ILE A 165 -0.21 -16.05 -3.47
C ILE A 165 -0.96 -16.61 -4.68
N TYR A 166 -0.82 -16.00 -5.86
CA TYR A 166 -1.41 -16.50 -7.11
C TYR A 166 -0.94 -17.92 -7.45
N ALA A 167 0.31 -18.23 -7.17
CA ALA A 167 0.88 -19.57 -7.32
C ALA A 167 0.50 -20.56 -6.20
N GLY A 168 -0.39 -20.18 -5.27
CA GLY A 168 -0.87 -21.01 -4.17
C GLY A 168 0.12 -21.13 -3.00
N LYS A 169 1.16 -20.31 -2.94
CA LYS A 169 2.09 -20.27 -1.82
C LYS A 169 1.49 -19.48 -0.65
N GLN A 170 1.89 -19.84 0.56
CA GLN A 170 1.60 -19.04 1.74
C GLN A 170 2.61 -17.90 1.86
N VAL A 171 2.11 -16.71 2.13
CA VAL A 171 2.88 -15.53 2.49
C VAL A 171 2.49 -15.15 3.90
N GLU A 172 3.46 -15.02 4.79
CA GLU A 172 3.24 -14.69 6.19
C GLU A 172 3.25 -13.17 6.38
N LYS A 173 2.43 -12.71 7.34
CA LYS A 173 2.48 -11.30 7.77
C LYS A 173 3.84 -10.97 8.38
N GLU A 174 4.36 -9.80 8.08
CA GLU A 174 5.56 -9.31 8.75
C GLU A 174 5.29 -9.07 10.24
N LYS A 175 6.25 -9.46 11.09
CA LYS A 175 6.18 -9.23 12.54
C LYS A 175 6.51 -7.79 12.91
N TYR A 176 7.34 -7.15 12.10
CA TYR A 176 7.72 -5.74 12.23
C TYR A 176 7.17 -4.98 11.04
N THR A 177 6.07 -4.28 11.26
CA THR A 177 5.35 -3.54 10.24
C THR A 177 5.78 -2.07 10.21
N PHE A 178 5.21 -1.33 9.29
CA PHE A 178 5.41 0.11 9.22
C PHE A 178 4.94 0.87 10.48
N TYR A 179 3.99 0.32 11.24
CA TYR A 179 3.53 0.91 12.50
C TYR A 179 4.62 0.91 13.58
N GLU A 180 5.33 -0.20 13.74
CA GLU A 180 6.47 -0.30 14.66
C GLU A 180 7.60 0.64 14.24
N TYR A 181 7.86 0.75 12.92
CA TYR A 181 8.83 1.69 12.38
C TYR A 181 8.51 3.14 12.75
N ILE A 182 7.25 3.57 12.61
CA ILE A 182 6.80 4.92 13.01
C ILE A 182 7.12 5.20 14.48
N LEU A 183 6.81 4.26 15.37
CA LEU A 183 7.04 4.42 16.81
C LEU A 183 8.53 4.50 17.13
N ASP A 184 9.34 3.65 16.50
CA ASP A 184 10.80 3.66 16.67
C ASP A 184 11.43 4.96 16.16
N GLU A 185 11.00 5.47 14.99
CA GLU A 185 11.45 6.78 14.48
C GLU A 185 11.15 7.90 15.47
N LYS A 186 9.93 7.95 16.02
CA LYS A 186 9.53 8.99 16.98
C LYS A 186 10.29 8.89 18.30
N GLU A 187 10.57 7.69 18.77
CA GLU A 187 11.37 7.51 19.97
C GLU A 187 12.83 7.96 19.76
N ARG A 188 13.41 7.66 18.60
CA ARG A 188 14.77 8.13 18.27
C ARG A 188 14.83 9.65 18.11
N ASP A 189 13.84 10.25 17.45
CA ASP A 189 13.74 11.70 17.35
C ASP A 189 13.69 12.37 18.74
N ALA A 190 12.88 11.82 19.66
CA ALA A 190 12.78 12.32 21.02
C ALA A 190 14.08 12.21 21.83
N LYS A 191 14.93 11.22 21.51
CA LYS A 191 16.25 11.01 22.12
C LYS A 191 17.37 11.79 21.43
N GLY A 192 17.07 12.54 20.34
CA GLY A 192 18.05 13.24 19.53
C GLY A 192 18.99 12.31 18.74
N LEU A 193 18.60 11.07 18.52
CA LEU A 193 19.33 10.05 17.77
C LEU A 193 18.87 10.06 16.29
N ARG A 194 19.42 10.94 15.48
CA ARG A 194 19.20 10.98 14.03
C ARG A 194 20.29 10.27 13.26
#